data_ef3712f1228a41d6f1e8eab19b72b5e0
#
_entry.id   ef3712f1228a41d6f1e8eab19b72b5e0
#
_cell.length_a   1.000
_cell.length_b   1.000
_cell.length_c   1.000
_cell.angle_alpha   90.00
_cell.angle_beta   90.00
_cell.angle_gamma   90.00
#
_symmetry.space_group_name_H-M   'P 1'
#
loop_
_entity.id
_entity.type
_entity.pdbx_description
1 polymer ?
#
loop_
_entity_poly.entity_id
_entity_poly.type
_entity_poly.pdbx_seq_one_letter_code
_entity_poly.pdbx_strand_id
1 'polypeptide(L)'
;MKICCCLITLLLVPSCSKVSPDQSRGTSFSIKRGTNIAHWLSQSTRRGEERAAFFTQKDITFIDSVGFDHIRLPIDEVQMWDENGNRNADAFQLLGQALTWCSDAGLRVVLDLHILRSHYFNADEKPLWTKPGEQDKFIQLWKDLSAAVREWPASMLAYEIMNEPVADDPEQWNQLLARATDSIRTWEPERVIVIGSNRFQSASTFDQLRVPENDKNILLSFHFYEPFHLTHYQASWTRLRDFAGEVNYPGQIVVNGTTPDEQRVYNIDSLEKMMEKPIRVAKRLGLPLYCGEFGVIMKAPLEDKLAWYGDMVAIFEKNGIAYANWNYKAGSFGIVDASLNPDVAMVDTLTPE
;
A
#
# COMPACT_ATOMS: atom_id res chain seq x y z
N MET A 1 0.33 -91.18 15.81
CA MET A 1 -0.08 -90.20 14.77
C MET A 1 -0.37 -88.91 15.47
N LYS A 2 0.58 -87.95 15.49
CA LYS A 2 0.42 -86.65 16.14
C LYS A 2 0.22 -85.63 15.02
N ILE A 3 -0.95 -85.02 15.01
CA ILE A 3 -1.32 -83.95 14.07
C ILE A 3 -0.80 -82.64 14.65
N CYS A 4 0.10 -82.00 13.93
CA CYS A 4 0.65 -80.70 14.29
C CYS A 4 -0.24 -79.59 13.61
N CYS A 5 -0.92 -78.79 14.41
CA CYS A 5 -1.73 -77.66 13.95
C CYS A 5 -0.78 -76.41 13.89
N CYS A 6 -0.48 -75.94 12.69
CA CYS A 6 0.20 -74.65 12.51
C CYS A 6 -0.83 -73.52 12.55
N LEU A 7 -0.72 -72.66 13.58
CA LEU A 7 -1.43 -71.37 13.62
C LEU A 7 -0.66 -70.36 12.76
N ILE A 8 -1.28 -69.87 11.72
CA ILE A 8 -0.77 -68.70 10.93
C ILE A 8 -1.31 -67.45 11.58
N THR A 9 -0.44 -66.68 12.22
CA THR A 9 -0.79 -65.35 12.76
C THR A 9 -0.64 -64.32 11.66
N LEU A 10 -1.77 -63.77 11.20
CA LEU A 10 -1.80 -62.66 10.26
C LEU A 10 -1.45 -61.38 10.99
N LEU A 11 -0.29 -60.82 10.72
CA LEU A 11 0.12 -59.46 11.17
C LEU A 11 -0.57 -58.45 10.25
N LEU A 12 -1.56 -57.78 10.79
CA LEU A 12 -2.15 -56.56 10.19
C LEU A 12 -1.19 -55.39 10.39
N VAL A 13 -0.50 -54.98 9.32
CA VAL A 13 0.28 -53.75 9.28
C VAL A 13 -0.69 -52.59 9.06
N PRO A 14 -0.76 -51.58 9.94
CA PRO A 14 -1.57 -50.40 9.68
C PRO A 14 -0.95 -49.61 8.52
N SER A 15 -1.68 -49.52 7.42
CA SER A 15 -1.38 -48.60 6.30
C SER A 15 -1.49 -47.18 6.78
N CYS A 16 -0.34 -46.53 7.00
CA CYS A 16 -0.28 -45.10 7.26
C CYS A 16 -0.58 -44.38 5.96
N SER A 17 -1.83 -44.01 5.76
CA SER A 17 -2.23 -43.13 4.67
C SER A 17 -1.50 -41.80 4.84
N LYS A 18 -0.54 -41.51 3.97
CA LYS A 18 0.02 -40.19 3.81
C LYS A 18 -1.12 -39.27 3.40
N VAL A 19 -1.61 -38.44 4.32
CA VAL A 19 -2.46 -37.33 4.02
C VAL A 19 -1.66 -36.42 3.09
N SER A 20 -2.03 -36.40 1.83
CA SER A 20 -1.52 -35.41 0.87
C SER A 20 -1.88 -34.04 1.41
N PRO A 21 -0.94 -33.08 1.46
CA PRO A 21 -1.30 -31.70 1.78
C PRO A 21 -2.36 -31.25 0.78
N ASP A 22 -3.48 -30.79 1.27
CA ASP A 22 -4.54 -30.20 0.47
C ASP A 22 -3.97 -29.01 -0.32
N GLN A 23 -3.69 -29.20 -1.60
CA GLN A 23 -3.20 -28.18 -2.52
C GLN A 23 -4.29 -27.21 -2.95
N SER A 24 -5.44 -27.18 -2.32
CA SER A 24 -6.58 -26.32 -2.67
C SER A 24 -6.70 -25.06 -1.80
N ARG A 25 -5.77 -24.77 -0.89
CA ARG A 25 -5.71 -23.44 -0.29
C ARG A 25 -5.03 -22.50 -1.27
N GLY A 26 -5.85 -21.93 -2.15
CA GLY A 26 -5.45 -20.81 -2.98
C GLY A 26 -4.80 -19.75 -2.09
N THR A 27 -3.59 -19.34 -2.45
CA THR A 27 -2.81 -18.29 -1.80
C THR A 27 -3.49 -16.94 -2.05
N SER A 28 -4.66 -16.70 -1.47
CA SER A 28 -5.34 -15.42 -1.66
C SER A 28 -4.71 -14.39 -0.73
N PHE A 29 -3.94 -13.47 -1.31
CA PHE A 29 -3.59 -12.23 -0.63
C PHE A 29 -4.90 -11.46 -0.43
N SER A 30 -5.28 -11.25 0.82
CA SER A 30 -6.51 -10.54 1.17
C SER A 30 -6.23 -9.57 2.29
N ILE A 31 -6.58 -8.30 2.06
CA ILE A 31 -6.40 -7.20 2.98
C ILE A 31 -7.72 -6.42 3.09
N LYS A 32 -7.91 -5.73 4.21
CA LYS A 32 -9.08 -4.89 4.46
C LYS A 32 -8.69 -3.50 4.94
N ARG A 33 -8.01 -3.41 6.07
CA ARG A 33 -7.65 -2.13 6.73
C ARG A 33 -6.20 -2.15 7.18
N GLY A 34 -5.45 -1.12 6.81
CA GLY A 34 -4.03 -1.02 7.09
C GLY A 34 -3.54 0.39 7.31
N THR A 35 -2.25 0.52 7.45
CA THR A 35 -1.58 1.81 7.64
C THR A 35 -0.23 1.85 6.91
N ASN A 36 0.17 3.04 6.49
CA ASN A 36 1.44 3.27 5.81
C ASN A 36 2.58 3.47 6.82
N ILE A 37 3.69 2.76 6.63
CA ILE A 37 4.90 2.92 7.44
C ILE A 37 5.84 3.93 6.76
N ALA A 38 5.40 5.20 6.72
CA ALA A 38 6.19 6.29 6.15
C ALA A 38 7.33 6.73 7.08
N HIS A 39 8.24 7.55 6.56
CA HIS A 39 9.32 8.19 7.29
C HIS A 39 10.33 7.24 7.96
N TRP A 40 10.46 6.03 7.45
CA TRP A 40 11.40 5.00 7.91
C TRP A 40 12.38 4.57 6.82
N LEU A 41 11.95 3.66 5.93
CA LEU A 41 12.73 3.26 4.73
C LEU A 41 12.37 4.10 3.50
N SER A 42 11.46 5.04 3.66
CA SER A 42 11.08 6.06 2.69
C SER A 42 10.97 7.42 3.37
N GLN A 43 11.21 8.51 2.63
CA GLN A 43 11.06 9.91 3.04
C GLN A 43 11.74 10.22 4.40
N SER A 44 12.94 9.67 4.62
CA SER A 44 13.66 9.75 5.88
C SER A 44 15.12 10.07 5.71
N THR A 45 15.64 10.90 6.60
CA THR A 45 17.08 11.16 6.74
C THR A 45 17.76 10.27 7.79
N ARG A 46 16.99 9.49 8.57
CA ARG A 46 17.50 8.61 9.62
C ARG A 46 18.43 7.54 9.06
N ARG A 47 19.50 7.23 9.81
CA ARG A 47 20.44 6.16 9.46
C ARG A 47 20.88 5.43 10.74
N GLY A 48 21.49 4.24 10.59
CA GLY A 48 22.03 3.46 11.70
C GLY A 48 21.02 3.21 12.82
N GLU A 49 21.43 3.43 14.07
CA GLU A 49 20.61 3.16 15.26
C GLU A 49 19.31 3.98 15.30
N GLU A 50 19.33 5.24 14.87
CA GLU A 50 18.13 6.08 14.83
C GLU A 50 17.06 5.49 13.88
N ARG A 51 17.49 4.99 12.71
CA ARG A 51 16.59 4.32 11.77
C ARG A 51 16.08 2.99 12.33
N ALA A 52 16.95 2.18 12.94
CA ALA A 52 16.58 0.90 13.54
C ALA A 52 15.59 1.07 14.70
N ALA A 53 15.73 2.13 15.50
CA ALA A 53 14.86 2.39 16.64
C ALA A 53 13.51 3.04 16.25
N PHE A 54 13.38 3.58 15.05
CA PHE A 54 12.18 4.32 14.64
C PHE A 54 10.96 3.41 14.46
N PHE A 55 11.15 2.25 13.85
CA PHE A 55 10.10 1.24 13.64
C PHE A 55 10.59 -0.12 14.10
N THR A 56 9.84 -0.77 14.98
CA THR A 56 10.26 -1.98 15.71
C THR A 56 9.11 -2.99 15.79
N GLN A 57 9.39 -4.17 16.33
CA GLN A 57 8.36 -5.17 16.60
C GLN A 57 7.23 -4.65 17.49
N LYS A 58 7.49 -3.67 18.40
CA LYS A 58 6.45 -3.07 19.23
C LYS A 58 5.40 -2.32 18.40
N ASP A 59 5.83 -1.67 17.32
CA ASP A 59 4.94 -0.99 16.39
C ASP A 59 4.03 -1.99 15.68
N ILE A 60 4.55 -3.12 15.24
CA ILE A 60 3.76 -4.21 14.64
C ILE A 60 2.76 -4.79 15.65
N THR A 61 3.19 -5.04 16.89
CA THR A 61 2.29 -5.53 17.94
C THR A 61 1.14 -4.54 18.20
N PHE A 62 1.43 -3.24 18.19
CA PHE A 62 0.39 -2.22 18.32
C PHE A 62 -0.56 -2.24 17.13
N ILE A 63 -0.04 -2.23 15.89
CA ILE A 63 -0.83 -2.24 14.65
C ILE A 63 -1.81 -3.43 14.63
N ASP A 64 -1.33 -4.62 14.97
CA ASP A 64 -2.16 -5.83 15.09
C ASP A 64 -3.22 -5.67 16.19
N SER A 65 -2.82 -5.20 17.36
CA SER A 65 -3.70 -5.09 18.53
C SER A 65 -4.89 -4.14 18.35
N VAL A 66 -4.77 -3.14 17.48
CA VAL A 66 -5.84 -2.18 17.16
C VAL A 66 -6.68 -2.59 15.95
N GLY A 67 -6.41 -3.76 15.34
CA GLY A 67 -7.28 -4.36 14.33
C GLY A 67 -6.92 -4.03 12.88
N PHE A 68 -5.73 -3.51 12.60
CA PHE A 68 -5.19 -3.49 11.23
C PHE A 68 -4.77 -4.90 10.80
N ASP A 69 -4.97 -5.25 9.54
CA ASP A 69 -4.63 -6.55 8.96
C ASP A 69 -3.43 -6.51 8.00
N HIS A 70 -2.95 -5.32 7.68
CA HIS A 70 -1.78 -5.14 6.82
C HIS A 70 -1.07 -3.81 7.05
N ILE A 71 0.16 -3.75 6.57
CA ILE A 71 0.89 -2.49 6.39
C ILE A 71 1.19 -2.27 4.91
N ARG A 72 1.18 -1.01 4.48
CA ARG A 72 1.86 -0.59 3.25
C ARG A 72 3.24 -0.07 3.66
N LEU A 73 4.28 -0.65 3.07
CA LEU A 73 5.67 -0.38 3.44
C LEU A 73 6.40 0.29 2.28
N PRO A 74 6.40 1.64 2.23
CA PRO A 74 7.15 2.39 1.24
C PRO A 74 8.66 2.31 1.48
N ILE A 75 9.41 2.11 0.40
CA ILE A 75 10.87 2.12 0.38
C ILE A 75 11.38 3.05 -0.73
N ASP A 76 12.45 3.81 -0.44
CA ASP A 76 13.09 4.66 -1.45
C ASP A 76 14.36 4.00 -1.98
N GLU A 77 14.62 4.18 -3.28
CA GLU A 77 15.86 3.71 -3.90
C GLU A 77 17.10 4.18 -3.13
N VAL A 78 17.16 5.45 -2.72
CA VAL A 78 18.29 6.03 -1.98
C VAL A 78 18.49 5.45 -0.57
N GLN A 79 17.46 4.80 -0.01
CA GLN A 79 17.54 4.12 1.28
C GLN A 79 18.08 2.70 1.14
N MET A 80 17.66 2.03 0.06
CA MET A 80 17.87 0.60 -0.14
C MET A 80 19.14 0.29 -0.93
N TRP A 81 19.56 1.16 -1.85
CA TRP A 81 20.75 0.96 -2.69
C TRP A 81 21.63 2.20 -2.73
N ASP A 82 22.94 1.98 -2.87
CA ASP A 82 23.90 3.03 -3.16
C ASP A 82 23.81 3.52 -4.62
N GLU A 83 24.64 4.49 -5.00
CA GLU A 83 24.67 5.05 -6.34
C GLU A 83 25.14 4.05 -7.42
N ASN A 84 25.82 2.99 -7.01
CA ASN A 84 26.29 1.90 -7.87
C ASN A 84 25.29 0.74 -7.97
N GLY A 85 24.14 0.84 -7.29
CA GLY A 85 23.13 -0.20 -7.23
C GLY A 85 23.45 -1.35 -6.24
N ASN A 86 24.45 -1.21 -5.37
CA ASN A 86 24.70 -2.16 -4.32
C ASN A 86 23.70 -2.00 -3.17
N ARG A 87 23.25 -3.11 -2.60
CA ARG A 87 22.32 -3.11 -1.47
C ARG A 87 22.94 -2.45 -0.23
N ASN A 88 22.18 -1.56 0.40
CA ASN A 88 22.46 -1.10 1.76
C ASN A 88 22.11 -2.24 2.73
N ALA A 89 23.12 -2.90 3.30
CA ALA A 89 22.94 -4.08 4.13
C ALA A 89 22.02 -3.83 5.33
N ASP A 90 22.16 -2.69 6.01
CA ASP A 90 21.35 -2.32 7.17
C ASP A 90 19.87 -2.12 6.77
N ALA A 91 19.62 -1.47 5.63
CA ALA A 91 18.26 -1.24 5.16
C ALA A 91 17.55 -2.54 4.75
N PHE A 92 18.24 -3.43 4.04
CA PHE A 92 17.72 -4.75 3.70
C PHE A 92 17.51 -5.65 4.91
N GLN A 93 18.38 -5.56 5.92
CA GLN A 93 18.18 -6.24 7.19
C GLN A 93 16.92 -5.77 7.90
N LEU A 94 16.69 -4.45 7.97
CA LEU A 94 15.48 -3.86 8.58
C LEU A 94 14.22 -4.25 7.80
N LEU A 95 14.26 -4.27 6.47
CA LEU A 95 13.17 -4.76 5.64
C LEU A 95 12.84 -6.22 5.98
N GLY A 96 13.85 -7.10 6.03
CA GLY A 96 13.67 -8.52 6.39
C GLY A 96 13.09 -8.70 7.80
N GLN A 97 13.54 -7.91 8.77
CA GLN A 97 12.98 -7.91 10.13
C GLN A 97 11.51 -7.49 10.14
N ALA A 98 11.13 -6.42 9.44
CA ALA A 98 9.73 -5.99 9.35
C ALA A 98 8.83 -7.07 8.74
N LEU A 99 9.28 -7.71 7.65
CA LEU A 99 8.55 -8.82 7.03
C LEU A 99 8.38 -10.00 7.99
N THR A 100 9.42 -10.32 8.78
CA THR A 100 9.35 -11.37 9.82
C THR A 100 8.33 -11.00 10.89
N TRP A 101 8.39 -9.80 11.45
CA TRP A 101 7.44 -9.34 12.49
C TRP A 101 6.00 -9.34 11.99
N CYS A 102 5.77 -8.91 10.74
CA CYS A 102 4.44 -8.96 10.13
C CYS A 102 3.95 -10.40 9.96
N SER A 103 4.83 -11.29 9.48
CA SER A 103 4.51 -12.72 9.32
C SER A 103 4.13 -13.37 10.65
N ASP A 104 4.89 -13.09 11.71
CA ASP A 104 4.65 -13.62 13.06
C ASP A 104 3.33 -13.11 13.65
N ALA A 105 2.95 -11.87 13.35
CA ALA A 105 1.68 -11.27 13.74
C ALA A 105 0.50 -11.62 12.80
N GLY A 106 0.73 -12.31 11.69
CA GLY A 106 -0.31 -12.62 10.70
C GLY A 106 -0.71 -11.44 9.82
N LEU A 107 0.03 -10.33 9.84
CA LEU A 107 -0.20 -9.17 9.00
C LEU A 107 0.33 -9.38 7.58
N ARG A 108 -0.36 -8.83 6.60
CA ARG A 108 0.11 -8.77 5.21
C ARG A 108 0.93 -7.51 5.00
N VAL A 109 1.74 -7.52 3.94
CA VAL A 109 2.56 -6.37 3.56
C VAL A 109 2.36 -6.04 2.08
N VAL A 110 2.07 -4.78 1.79
CA VAL A 110 2.20 -4.20 0.45
C VAL A 110 3.54 -3.47 0.42
N LEU A 111 4.55 -4.06 -0.23
CA LEU A 111 5.86 -3.46 -0.39
C LEU A 111 5.86 -2.53 -1.60
N ASP A 112 6.08 -1.25 -1.35
CA ASP A 112 5.95 -0.19 -2.32
C ASP A 112 7.30 0.45 -2.66
N LEU A 113 7.68 0.44 -3.94
CA LEU A 113 8.84 1.20 -4.41
C LEU A 113 8.44 2.67 -4.61
N HIS A 114 8.73 3.49 -3.59
CA HIS A 114 8.09 4.78 -3.36
C HIS A 114 8.76 5.92 -4.12
N ILE A 115 10.06 6.14 -3.88
CA ILE A 115 10.83 7.20 -4.55
C ILE A 115 12.06 6.59 -5.23
N LEU A 116 12.21 6.93 -6.51
CA LEU A 116 13.38 6.60 -7.32
C LEU A 116 14.27 7.83 -7.50
N ARG A 117 15.56 7.64 -7.71
CA ARG A 117 16.46 8.71 -8.16
C ARG A 117 16.02 9.31 -9.50
N SER A 118 15.38 8.49 -10.34
CA SER A 118 14.88 8.89 -11.65
C SER A 118 13.43 9.35 -11.66
N HIS A 119 12.70 9.17 -10.55
CA HIS A 119 11.33 9.60 -10.38
C HIS A 119 11.00 9.91 -8.92
N TYR A 120 10.84 11.18 -8.65
CA TYR A 120 10.15 11.68 -7.45
C TYR A 120 8.90 12.43 -7.91
N PHE A 121 7.74 12.04 -7.42
CA PHE A 121 6.44 12.53 -7.92
C PHE A 121 6.29 14.06 -7.84
N ASN A 122 6.96 14.73 -6.89
CA ASN A 122 6.99 16.19 -6.74
C ASN A 122 8.19 16.89 -7.44
N ALA A 123 9.10 16.15 -8.08
CA ALA A 123 10.22 16.77 -8.80
C ALA A 123 9.76 17.36 -10.14
N ASP A 124 10.43 18.43 -10.58
CA ASP A 124 10.19 19.00 -11.90
C ASP A 124 10.72 18.07 -13.01
N GLU A 125 11.94 17.54 -12.83
CA GLU A 125 12.54 16.60 -13.77
C GLU A 125 12.34 15.16 -13.31
N LYS A 126 11.90 14.31 -14.24
CA LYS A 126 11.69 12.88 -14.03
C LYS A 126 12.38 12.06 -15.14
N PRO A 127 13.70 11.79 -15.01
CA PRO A 127 14.48 11.07 -16.02
C PRO A 127 13.91 9.70 -16.40
N LEU A 128 13.14 9.06 -15.54
CA LEU A 128 12.47 7.78 -15.79
C LEU A 128 11.67 7.78 -17.10
N TRP A 129 11.05 8.92 -17.45
CA TRP A 129 10.22 9.05 -18.64
C TRP A 129 10.98 9.45 -19.89
N THR A 130 12.16 10.05 -19.73
CA THR A 130 12.93 10.65 -20.83
C THR A 130 14.22 9.91 -21.17
N LYS A 131 14.70 9.02 -20.26
CA LYS A 131 15.97 8.29 -20.43
C LYS A 131 15.72 6.77 -20.40
N PRO A 132 15.81 6.05 -21.54
CA PRO A 132 15.52 4.60 -21.58
C PRO A 132 16.33 3.77 -20.57
N GLY A 133 17.58 4.14 -20.29
CA GLY A 133 18.42 3.47 -19.29
C GLY A 133 17.87 3.53 -17.86
N GLU A 134 17.07 4.53 -17.53
CA GLU A 134 16.46 4.61 -16.19
C GLU A 134 15.32 3.60 -16.02
N GLN A 135 14.60 3.28 -17.09
CA GLN A 135 13.61 2.20 -17.08
C GLN A 135 14.27 0.82 -16.92
N ASP A 136 15.45 0.61 -17.52
CA ASP A 136 16.21 -0.63 -17.32
C ASP A 136 16.67 -0.78 -15.88
N LYS A 137 17.14 0.31 -15.26
CA LYS A 137 17.48 0.34 -13.82
C LYS A 137 16.26 0.04 -12.95
N PHE A 138 15.10 0.62 -13.25
CA PHE A 138 13.86 0.34 -12.54
C PHE A 138 13.51 -1.14 -12.54
N ILE A 139 13.60 -1.81 -13.69
CA ILE A 139 13.39 -3.27 -13.77
C ILE A 139 14.45 -4.03 -12.97
N GLN A 140 15.71 -3.57 -13.01
CA GLN A 140 16.78 -4.21 -12.23
C GLN A 140 16.58 -4.04 -10.72
N LEU A 141 16.08 -2.90 -10.23
CA LEU A 141 15.72 -2.71 -8.82
C LEU A 141 14.65 -3.73 -8.39
N TRP A 142 13.60 -3.92 -9.19
CA TRP A 142 12.57 -4.93 -8.92
C TRP A 142 13.13 -6.35 -8.93
N LYS A 143 14.03 -6.67 -9.87
CA LYS A 143 14.68 -7.98 -9.92
C LYS A 143 15.51 -8.25 -8.65
N ASP A 144 16.24 -7.25 -8.20
CA ASP A 144 17.07 -7.34 -7.00
C ASP A 144 16.22 -7.41 -5.73
N LEU A 145 15.15 -6.60 -5.64
CA LEU A 145 14.22 -6.63 -4.52
C LEU A 145 13.48 -7.96 -4.43
N SER A 146 12.95 -8.46 -5.54
CA SER A 146 12.34 -9.79 -5.65
C SER A 146 13.29 -10.89 -5.15
N ALA A 147 14.54 -10.88 -5.62
CA ALA A 147 15.55 -11.85 -5.17
C ALA A 147 15.83 -11.77 -3.65
N ALA A 148 15.60 -10.61 -3.02
CA ALA A 148 15.79 -10.43 -1.58
C ALA A 148 14.60 -10.92 -0.75
N VAL A 149 13.37 -10.84 -1.29
CA VAL A 149 12.16 -11.04 -0.49
C VAL A 149 11.21 -12.12 -1.00
N ARG A 150 11.53 -12.83 -2.08
CA ARG A 150 10.67 -13.85 -2.69
C ARG A 150 10.36 -15.05 -1.80
N GLU A 151 11.16 -15.28 -0.75
CA GLU A 151 10.94 -16.38 0.21
C GLU A 151 9.67 -16.17 1.05
N TRP A 152 9.19 -14.92 1.19
CA TRP A 152 7.90 -14.66 1.83
C TRP A 152 6.75 -15.02 0.89
N PRO A 153 5.74 -15.76 1.41
CA PRO A 153 4.67 -16.29 0.55
C PRO A 153 3.84 -15.17 -0.10
N ALA A 154 3.33 -15.45 -1.29
CA ALA A 154 2.47 -14.52 -2.03
C ALA A 154 1.16 -14.19 -1.29
N SER A 155 0.73 -15.02 -0.34
CA SER A 155 -0.41 -14.72 0.54
C SER A 155 -0.12 -13.67 1.62
N MET A 156 1.16 -13.38 1.87
CA MET A 156 1.61 -12.42 2.90
C MET A 156 2.16 -11.14 2.31
N LEU A 157 2.87 -11.21 1.17
CA LEU A 157 3.60 -10.10 0.58
C LEU A 157 3.11 -9.81 -0.85
N ALA A 158 2.72 -8.57 -1.11
CA ALA A 158 2.41 -8.04 -2.45
C ALA A 158 3.40 -6.94 -2.84
N TYR A 159 3.59 -6.73 -4.14
CA TYR A 159 4.49 -5.70 -4.68
C TYR A 159 3.69 -4.57 -5.32
N GLU A 160 3.83 -3.36 -4.82
CA GLU A 160 3.34 -2.17 -5.48
C GLU A 160 4.43 -1.62 -6.39
N ILE A 161 4.16 -1.63 -7.71
CA ILE A 161 5.17 -1.42 -8.74
C ILE A 161 5.86 -0.07 -8.62
N MET A 162 5.11 0.98 -8.36
CA MET A 162 5.64 2.32 -8.13
C MET A 162 4.59 3.20 -7.48
N ASN A 163 5.00 3.95 -6.46
CA ASN A 163 4.19 5.01 -5.87
C ASN A 163 4.01 6.17 -6.85
N GLU A 164 2.77 6.61 -7.01
CA GLU A 164 2.40 7.89 -7.63
C GLU A 164 3.14 8.22 -8.94
N PRO A 165 3.02 7.39 -10.00
CA PRO A 165 3.62 7.71 -11.27
C PRO A 165 3.10 9.04 -11.82
N VAL A 166 4.02 9.90 -12.30
CA VAL A 166 3.72 11.19 -12.93
C VAL A 166 4.46 11.26 -14.25
N ALA A 167 3.87 10.66 -15.28
CA ALA A 167 4.29 10.77 -16.67
C ALA A 167 3.48 11.85 -17.40
N ASP A 168 4.04 12.46 -18.42
CA ASP A 168 3.32 13.44 -19.24
C ASP A 168 2.21 12.80 -20.05
N ASP A 169 2.49 11.63 -20.63
CA ASP A 169 1.52 10.79 -21.33
C ASP A 169 1.23 9.53 -20.47
N PRO A 170 -0.03 9.23 -20.17
CA PRO A 170 -0.41 7.99 -19.47
C PRO A 170 0.13 6.72 -20.12
N GLU A 171 0.36 6.74 -21.43
CA GLU A 171 0.89 5.59 -22.17
C GLU A 171 2.34 5.26 -21.77
N GLN A 172 3.16 6.25 -21.41
CA GLN A 172 4.52 6.01 -20.92
C GLN A 172 4.49 5.15 -19.65
N TRP A 173 3.58 5.48 -18.72
CA TRP A 173 3.37 4.66 -17.51
C TRP A 173 2.84 3.27 -17.86
N ASN A 174 1.81 3.18 -18.71
CA ASN A 174 1.22 1.89 -19.08
C ASN A 174 2.25 0.94 -19.70
N GLN A 175 3.15 1.44 -20.54
CA GLN A 175 4.22 0.64 -21.15
C GLN A 175 5.24 0.16 -20.13
N LEU A 176 5.68 1.05 -19.21
CA LEU A 176 6.62 0.67 -18.15
C LEU A 176 5.99 -0.30 -17.17
N LEU A 177 4.72 -0.08 -16.81
CA LEU A 177 3.94 -0.96 -15.95
C LEU A 177 3.82 -2.37 -16.54
N ALA A 178 3.45 -2.49 -17.81
CA ALA A 178 3.37 -3.78 -18.50
C ALA A 178 4.72 -4.49 -18.48
N ARG A 179 5.81 -3.79 -18.83
CA ARG A 179 7.16 -4.33 -18.81
C ARG A 179 7.58 -4.82 -17.41
N ALA A 180 7.26 -4.06 -16.36
CA ALA A 180 7.57 -4.43 -14.99
C ALA A 180 6.77 -5.67 -14.55
N THR A 181 5.47 -5.68 -14.83
CA THR A 181 4.58 -6.80 -14.53
C THR A 181 5.04 -8.08 -15.23
N ASP A 182 5.31 -8.02 -16.54
CA ASP A 182 5.80 -9.16 -17.31
C ASP A 182 7.12 -9.71 -16.75
N SER A 183 8.02 -8.80 -16.35
CA SER A 183 9.29 -9.18 -15.74
C SER A 183 9.07 -9.91 -14.40
N ILE A 184 8.24 -9.36 -13.51
CA ILE A 184 7.94 -9.98 -12.22
C ILE A 184 7.26 -11.34 -12.42
N ARG A 185 6.34 -11.47 -13.37
CA ARG A 185 5.68 -12.75 -13.70
C ARG A 185 6.67 -13.83 -14.13
N THR A 186 7.80 -13.47 -14.74
CA THR A 186 8.87 -14.41 -15.07
C THR A 186 9.58 -14.95 -13.82
N TRP A 187 9.69 -14.14 -12.78
CA TRP A 187 10.41 -14.52 -11.54
C TRP A 187 9.49 -15.07 -10.47
N GLU A 188 8.30 -14.51 -10.36
CA GLU A 188 7.29 -14.82 -9.34
C GLU A 188 5.88 -14.83 -9.96
N PRO A 189 5.47 -15.93 -10.62
CA PRO A 189 4.19 -15.99 -11.33
C PRO A 189 2.96 -15.70 -10.47
N GLU A 190 3.01 -16.09 -9.18
CA GLU A 190 1.88 -16.02 -8.25
C GLU A 190 1.88 -14.77 -7.36
N ARG A 191 2.92 -13.92 -7.44
CA ARG A 191 3.02 -12.72 -6.61
C ARG A 191 1.88 -11.74 -6.91
N VAL A 192 1.17 -11.27 -5.88
CA VAL A 192 0.19 -10.19 -6.09
C VAL A 192 0.92 -8.89 -6.42
N ILE A 193 0.49 -8.27 -7.51
CA ILE A 193 1.03 -7.00 -7.99
C ILE A 193 -0.03 -5.91 -7.80
N VAL A 194 0.35 -4.85 -7.11
CA VAL A 194 -0.48 -3.67 -6.86
C VAL A 194 -0.16 -2.63 -7.92
N ILE A 195 -1.17 -2.16 -8.63
CA ILE A 195 -1.04 -1.21 -9.73
C ILE A 195 -2.06 -0.08 -9.63
N GLY A 196 -1.62 1.13 -9.94
CA GLY A 196 -2.47 2.31 -10.00
C GLY A 196 -2.28 3.11 -11.29
N SER A 197 -3.14 4.11 -11.49
CA SER A 197 -3.11 4.97 -12.68
C SER A 197 -2.01 6.02 -12.60
N ASN A 198 -1.71 6.66 -13.73
CA ASN A 198 -0.84 7.83 -13.80
C ASN A 198 -1.42 9.02 -13.00
N ARG A 199 -0.62 10.08 -12.81
CA ARG A 199 -0.98 11.31 -12.10
C ARG A 199 -1.36 11.05 -10.63
N PHE A 200 -0.35 10.63 -9.84
CA PHE A 200 -0.47 10.41 -8.40
C PHE A 200 -1.43 9.28 -8.00
N GLN A 201 -1.54 8.24 -8.84
CA GLN A 201 -2.53 7.16 -8.65
C GLN A 201 -3.95 7.68 -8.44
N SER A 202 -4.27 8.83 -9.07
CA SER A 202 -5.53 9.53 -8.86
C SER A 202 -6.74 8.71 -9.32
N ALA A 203 -7.81 8.72 -8.51
CA ALA A 203 -9.10 8.17 -8.91
C ALA A 203 -9.62 8.79 -10.23
N SER A 204 -9.31 10.06 -10.50
CA SER A 204 -9.78 10.79 -11.69
C SER A 204 -9.20 10.28 -13.01
N THR A 205 -8.00 9.69 -12.99
CA THR A 205 -7.29 9.16 -14.17
C THR A 205 -7.38 7.64 -14.30
N PHE A 206 -8.15 6.98 -13.45
CA PHE A 206 -8.15 5.53 -13.32
C PHE A 206 -8.62 4.78 -14.58
N ASP A 207 -9.44 5.41 -15.40
CA ASP A 207 -9.89 4.88 -16.69
C ASP A 207 -8.80 4.87 -17.78
N GLN A 208 -7.67 5.53 -17.54
CA GLN A 208 -6.48 5.51 -18.43
C GLN A 208 -5.52 4.35 -18.12
N LEU A 209 -5.72 3.65 -17.00
CA LEU A 209 -4.88 2.51 -16.61
C LEU A 209 -5.14 1.32 -17.52
N ARG A 210 -4.08 0.76 -18.10
CA ARG A 210 -4.12 -0.53 -18.80
C ARG A 210 -3.76 -1.65 -17.83
N VAL A 211 -4.78 -2.38 -17.42
CA VAL A 211 -4.62 -3.52 -16.53
C VAL A 211 -4.20 -4.74 -17.35
N PRO A 212 -3.18 -5.52 -16.92
CA PRO A 212 -2.78 -6.75 -17.59
C PRO A 212 -3.96 -7.70 -17.79
N GLU A 213 -4.15 -8.18 -19.04
CA GLU A 213 -5.26 -9.06 -19.37
C GLU A 213 -5.08 -10.45 -18.73
N ASN A 214 -6.18 -11.00 -18.24
CA ASN A 214 -6.25 -12.36 -17.66
C ASN A 214 -5.35 -12.62 -16.44
N ASP A 215 -4.71 -11.60 -15.88
CA ASP A 215 -3.96 -11.72 -14.63
C ASP A 215 -4.88 -11.52 -13.43
N LYS A 216 -5.07 -12.59 -12.62
CA LYS A 216 -5.92 -12.58 -11.43
C LYS A 216 -5.18 -12.18 -10.16
N ASN A 217 -3.83 -12.11 -10.21
CA ASN A 217 -3.00 -11.71 -9.10
C ASN A 217 -2.67 -10.21 -9.17
N ILE A 218 -3.66 -9.41 -9.56
CA ILE A 218 -3.61 -7.94 -9.57
C ILE A 218 -4.53 -7.38 -8.49
N LEU A 219 -4.00 -6.43 -7.73
CA LEU A 219 -4.73 -5.55 -6.82
C LEU A 219 -4.69 -4.14 -7.40
N LEU A 220 -5.85 -3.62 -7.76
CA LEU A 220 -5.98 -2.26 -8.28
C LEU A 220 -5.85 -1.25 -7.13
N SER A 221 -5.03 -0.20 -7.30
CA SER A 221 -4.79 0.79 -6.26
C SER A 221 -5.05 2.22 -6.74
N PHE A 222 -5.58 3.05 -5.87
CA PHE A 222 -5.67 4.50 -6.06
C PHE A 222 -5.35 5.23 -4.76
N HIS A 223 -4.98 6.52 -4.87
CA HIS A 223 -4.81 7.42 -3.75
C HIS A 223 -5.95 8.44 -3.72
N PHE A 224 -6.32 8.89 -2.52
CA PHE A 224 -7.45 9.80 -2.39
C PHE A 224 -7.23 10.84 -1.30
N TYR A 225 -7.08 12.10 -1.72
CA TYR A 225 -6.85 13.25 -0.84
C TYR A 225 -7.82 14.41 -1.13
N GLU A 226 -9.02 14.10 -1.59
CA GLU A 226 -10.03 15.13 -1.82
C GLU A 226 -10.99 15.26 -0.60
N PRO A 227 -11.39 16.48 -0.25
CA PRO A 227 -11.01 17.77 -0.83
C PRO A 227 -9.62 18.22 -0.35
N PHE A 228 -8.76 18.60 -1.29
CA PHE A 228 -7.35 18.91 -1.00
C PHE A 228 -7.17 20.03 0.05
N HIS A 229 -8.08 20.99 0.13
CA HIS A 229 -8.04 22.06 1.13
C HIS A 229 -8.24 21.57 2.58
N LEU A 230 -8.98 20.47 2.78
CA LEU A 230 -9.11 19.81 4.07
C LEU A 230 -7.93 18.87 4.33
N THR A 231 -7.66 17.96 3.40
CA THR A 231 -6.66 16.91 3.59
C THR A 231 -5.24 17.47 3.72
N HIS A 232 -4.95 18.60 3.08
CA HIS A 232 -3.67 19.31 3.13
C HIS A 232 -3.80 20.71 3.73
N TYR A 233 -4.70 20.88 4.70
CA TYR A 233 -4.95 22.18 5.35
C TYR A 233 -3.66 22.79 5.88
N GLN A 234 -3.27 23.95 5.35
CA GLN A 234 -2.03 24.67 5.68
C GLN A 234 -0.75 23.82 5.60
N ALA A 235 -0.69 22.84 4.71
CA ALA A 235 0.49 22.03 4.51
C ALA A 235 1.64 22.88 3.93
N SER A 236 2.76 22.93 4.65
CA SER A 236 3.87 23.86 4.35
C SER A 236 4.59 23.60 3.02
N TRP A 237 4.44 22.39 2.46
CA TRP A 237 5.02 21.94 1.19
C TRP A 237 4.09 22.10 0.00
N THR A 238 2.90 22.66 0.22
CA THR A 238 1.89 22.87 -0.83
C THR A 238 1.60 24.36 -1.03
N ARG A 239 0.82 24.67 -2.08
CA ARG A 239 0.26 26.01 -2.29
C ARG A 239 -0.70 26.46 -1.18
N LEU A 240 -1.10 25.56 -0.29
CA LEU A 240 -2.02 25.84 0.81
C LEU A 240 -1.31 26.28 2.10
N ARG A 241 0.02 26.46 2.09
CA ARG A 241 0.80 26.90 3.25
C ARG A 241 0.16 28.06 4.01
N ASP A 242 -0.29 29.06 3.29
CA ASP A 242 -0.83 30.31 3.83
C ASP A 242 -2.34 30.38 3.67
N PHE A 243 -3.01 29.24 3.46
CA PHE A 243 -4.45 29.18 3.32
C PHE A 243 -5.12 29.60 4.63
N ALA A 244 -5.96 30.65 4.58
CA ALA A 244 -6.70 31.23 5.71
C ALA A 244 -8.23 31.05 5.59
N GLY A 245 -8.69 30.26 4.60
CA GLY A 245 -10.10 29.97 4.42
C GLY A 245 -10.62 28.94 5.44
N GLU A 246 -11.92 28.93 5.62
CA GLU A 246 -12.58 27.92 6.43
C GLU A 246 -12.71 26.60 5.65
N VAL A 247 -12.51 25.50 6.34
CA VAL A 247 -12.84 24.17 5.88
C VAL A 247 -13.98 23.64 6.75
N ASN A 248 -15.07 23.22 6.13
CA ASN A 248 -16.23 22.65 6.83
C ASN A 248 -16.55 21.32 6.15
N TYR A 249 -16.45 20.23 6.89
CA TYR A 249 -16.79 18.92 6.37
C TYR A 249 -17.68 18.14 7.36
N PRO A 250 -18.82 17.57 6.92
CA PRO A 250 -19.39 17.74 5.58
C PRO A 250 -19.90 19.16 5.37
N GLY A 251 -19.68 19.72 4.19
CA GLY A 251 -20.10 21.08 3.89
C GLY A 251 -19.31 21.75 2.78
N GLN A 252 -19.35 23.07 2.79
CA GLN A 252 -18.71 23.91 1.79
C GLN A 252 -17.30 24.31 2.24
N ILE A 253 -16.33 24.17 1.36
CA ILE A 253 -14.99 24.69 1.56
C ILE A 253 -14.87 26.01 0.82
N VAL A 254 -14.66 27.09 1.58
CA VAL A 254 -14.54 28.44 1.03
C VAL A 254 -13.08 28.72 0.71
N VAL A 255 -12.75 28.81 -0.56
CA VAL A 255 -11.42 29.20 -1.03
C VAL A 255 -11.42 30.72 -1.27
N ASN A 256 -10.57 31.46 -0.57
CA ASN A 256 -10.47 32.90 -0.70
C ASN A 256 -10.21 33.33 -2.16
N GLY A 257 -11.09 34.15 -2.72
CA GLY A 257 -10.97 34.70 -4.08
C GLY A 257 -11.55 33.79 -5.18
N THR A 258 -12.24 32.70 -4.82
CA THR A 258 -12.93 31.87 -5.80
C THR A 258 -14.31 32.40 -6.14
N THR A 259 -14.71 32.18 -7.39
CA THR A 259 -16.08 32.48 -7.86
C THR A 259 -17.08 31.51 -7.21
N PRO A 260 -18.39 31.87 -7.13
CA PRO A 260 -19.42 30.98 -6.58
C PRO A 260 -19.44 29.59 -7.20
N ASP A 261 -19.02 29.43 -8.45
CA ASP A 261 -18.96 28.14 -9.17
C ASP A 261 -17.84 27.21 -8.67
N GLU A 262 -16.87 27.73 -7.93
CA GLU A 262 -15.78 26.93 -7.33
C GLU A 262 -16.08 26.49 -5.90
N GLN A 263 -17.21 26.93 -5.34
CA GLN A 263 -17.69 26.53 -4.02
C GLN A 263 -18.38 25.16 -4.13
N ARG A 264 -17.61 24.09 -3.94
CA ARG A 264 -18.17 22.73 -3.89
C ARG A 264 -18.58 22.35 -2.49
N VAL A 265 -19.75 21.71 -2.39
CA VAL A 265 -20.16 21.01 -1.18
C VAL A 265 -19.55 19.60 -1.21
N TYR A 266 -18.80 19.28 -0.16
CA TYR A 266 -18.23 17.97 0.03
C TYR A 266 -18.99 17.21 1.10
N ASN A 267 -19.35 15.99 0.82
CA ASN A 267 -20.03 15.05 1.70
C ASN A 267 -19.78 13.63 1.20
N ILE A 268 -20.29 12.63 1.88
CA ILE A 268 -20.10 11.22 1.55
C ILE A 268 -20.46 10.90 0.08
N ASP A 269 -21.58 11.42 -0.42
CA ASP A 269 -22.03 11.14 -1.80
C ASP A 269 -21.09 11.75 -2.84
N SER A 270 -20.59 12.97 -2.58
CA SER A 270 -19.63 13.63 -3.48
C SER A 270 -18.28 12.92 -3.48
N LEU A 271 -17.79 12.45 -2.33
CA LEU A 271 -16.55 11.68 -2.23
C LEU A 271 -16.68 10.34 -2.96
N GLU A 272 -17.78 9.60 -2.73
CA GLU A 272 -18.02 8.33 -3.43
C GLU A 272 -18.08 8.51 -4.94
N LYS A 273 -18.76 9.57 -5.40
CA LYS A 273 -18.80 9.91 -6.84
C LYS A 273 -17.43 10.19 -7.43
N MET A 274 -16.51 10.82 -6.67
CA MET A 274 -15.15 11.06 -7.13
C MET A 274 -14.34 9.74 -7.27
N MET A 275 -14.73 8.68 -6.56
CA MET A 275 -14.15 7.34 -6.67
C MET A 275 -14.88 6.43 -7.68
N GLU A 276 -15.86 6.93 -8.41
CA GLU A 276 -16.67 6.12 -9.35
C GLU A 276 -15.82 5.38 -10.40
N LYS A 277 -14.76 6.01 -10.92
CA LYS A 277 -13.92 5.41 -11.97
C LYS A 277 -13.19 4.16 -11.48
N PRO A 278 -12.38 4.18 -10.40
CA PRO A 278 -11.75 2.97 -9.89
C PRO A 278 -12.76 1.89 -9.50
N ILE A 279 -13.87 2.25 -8.85
CA ILE A 279 -14.93 1.31 -8.49
C ILE A 279 -15.51 0.62 -9.73
N ARG A 280 -15.81 1.37 -10.79
CA ARG A 280 -16.33 0.83 -12.05
C ARG A 280 -15.33 -0.08 -12.75
N VAL A 281 -14.05 0.31 -12.80
CA VAL A 281 -13.00 -0.50 -13.43
C VAL A 281 -12.81 -1.82 -12.67
N ALA A 282 -12.72 -1.77 -11.34
CA ALA A 282 -12.58 -2.96 -10.50
C ALA A 282 -13.76 -3.94 -10.69
N LYS A 283 -15.00 -3.44 -10.64
CA LYS A 283 -16.21 -4.25 -10.88
C LYS A 283 -16.22 -4.87 -12.28
N ARG A 284 -15.85 -4.11 -13.31
CA ARG A 284 -15.81 -4.60 -14.70
C ARG A 284 -14.82 -5.75 -14.89
N LEU A 285 -13.64 -5.65 -14.22
CA LEU A 285 -12.57 -6.65 -14.35
C LEU A 285 -12.69 -7.81 -13.35
N GLY A 286 -13.54 -7.66 -12.33
CA GLY A 286 -13.65 -8.62 -11.23
C GLY A 286 -12.35 -8.72 -10.42
N LEU A 287 -11.63 -7.58 -10.23
CA LEU A 287 -10.40 -7.48 -9.48
C LEU A 287 -10.64 -6.71 -8.17
N PRO A 288 -9.89 -7.02 -7.09
CA PRO A 288 -9.97 -6.28 -5.85
C PRO A 288 -9.47 -4.84 -6.03
N LEU A 289 -10.01 -3.92 -5.21
CA LEU A 289 -9.65 -2.50 -5.20
C LEU A 289 -9.10 -2.08 -3.85
N TYR A 290 -8.11 -1.23 -3.87
CA TYR A 290 -7.37 -0.75 -2.71
C TYR A 290 -7.20 0.77 -2.77
N CYS A 291 -7.47 1.47 -1.68
CA CYS A 291 -7.02 2.85 -1.49
C CYS A 291 -5.69 2.81 -0.73
N GLY A 292 -4.57 2.87 -1.47
CA GLY A 292 -3.22 2.73 -0.91
C GLY A 292 -2.81 3.87 0.00
N GLU A 293 -3.36 5.06 -0.27
CA GLU A 293 -3.17 6.24 0.57
C GLU A 293 -4.43 7.08 0.64
N PHE A 294 -4.79 7.50 1.84
CA PHE A 294 -5.76 8.55 2.12
C PHE A 294 -5.47 9.14 3.49
N GLY A 295 -5.79 10.41 3.70
CA GLY A 295 -5.49 11.01 4.99
C GLY A 295 -5.82 12.50 5.06
N VAL A 296 -5.91 12.99 6.29
CA VAL A 296 -6.09 14.41 6.62
C VAL A 296 -4.97 14.84 7.56
N ILE A 297 -4.31 15.93 7.22
CA ILE A 297 -3.24 16.53 8.02
C ILE A 297 -3.71 16.85 9.46
N MET A 298 -2.85 16.66 10.45
CA MET A 298 -3.18 16.89 11.87
C MET A 298 -3.61 18.34 12.19
N LYS A 299 -3.21 19.30 11.37
CA LYS A 299 -3.59 20.71 11.53
C LYS A 299 -5.05 21.01 11.18
N ALA A 300 -5.72 20.13 10.43
CA ALA A 300 -7.12 20.32 10.08
C ALA A 300 -7.99 20.27 11.35
N PRO A 301 -9.14 20.97 11.37
CA PRO A 301 -10.06 20.92 12.50
C PRO A 301 -10.47 19.47 12.82
N LEU A 302 -10.46 19.12 14.09
CA LEU A 302 -10.61 17.72 14.53
C LEU A 302 -11.96 17.12 14.10
N GLU A 303 -13.05 17.87 14.26
CA GLU A 303 -14.40 17.38 13.92
C GLU A 303 -14.53 17.10 12.43
N ASP A 304 -14.04 18.00 11.57
CA ASP A 304 -14.04 17.84 10.13
C ASP A 304 -13.17 16.64 9.70
N LYS A 305 -12.00 16.49 10.32
CA LYS A 305 -11.09 15.38 10.07
C LYS A 305 -11.76 14.04 10.41
N LEU A 306 -12.35 13.90 11.58
CA LEU A 306 -13.01 12.66 12.01
C LEU A 306 -14.24 12.34 11.17
N ALA A 307 -15.06 13.34 10.83
CA ALA A 307 -16.20 13.16 9.94
C ALA A 307 -15.76 12.66 8.56
N TRP A 308 -14.68 13.25 8.00
CA TRP A 308 -14.14 12.82 6.72
C TRP A 308 -13.62 11.37 6.74
N TYR A 309 -12.86 10.99 7.78
CA TYR A 309 -12.37 9.61 7.91
C TYR A 309 -13.54 8.62 8.09
N GLY A 310 -14.57 8.98 8.86
CA GLY A 310 -15.78 8.16 9.02
C GLY A 310 -16.48 7.92 7.68
N ASP A 311 -16.69 8.97 6.90
CA ASP A 311 -17.31 8.85 5.56
C ASP A 311 -16.44 8.05 4.60
N MET A 312 -15.11 8.23 4.62
CA MET A 312 -14.18 7.44 3.78
C MET A 312 -14.26 5.95 4.11
N VAL A 313 -14.22 5.59 5.39
CA VAL A 313 -14.32 4.19 5.83
C VAL A 313 -15.68 3.60 5.43
N ALA A 314 -16.77 4.34 5.60
CA ALA A 314 -18.10 3.91 5.19
C ALA A 314 -18.20 3.65 3.67
N ILE A 315 -17.59 4.52 2.84
CA ILE A 315 -17.50 4.32 1.38
C ILE A 315 -16.69 3.06 1.06
N PHE A 316 -15.54 2.86 1.73
CA PHE A 316 -14.69 1.71 1.50
C PHE A 316 -15.41 0.40 1.85
N GLU A 317 -16.06 0.34 3.01
CA GLU A 317 -16.81 -0.85 3.43
C GLU A 317 -17.98 -1.15 2.50
N LYS A 318 -18.78 -0.12 2.13
CA LYS A 318 -19.89 -0.25 1.19
C LYS A 318 -19.47 -0.83 -0.17
N ASN A 319 -18.28 -0.45 -0.66
CA ASN A 319 -17.80 -0.85 -1.99
C ASN A 319 -16.79 -2.00 -1.96
N GLY A 320 -16.47 -2.57 -0.80
CA GLY A 320 -15.48 -3.64 -0.64
C GLY A 320 -14.06 -3.20 -1.03
N ILE A 321 -13.70 -1.95 -0.73
CA ILE A 321 -12.38 -1.38 -1.01
C ILE A 321 -11.50 -1.58 0.22
N ALA A 322 -10.36 -2.24 0.05
CA ALA A 322 -9.33 -2.26 1.09
C ALA A 322 -8.62 -0.90 1.17
N TYR A 323 -8.04 -0.56 2.32
CA TYR A 323 -7.42 0.76 2.48
C TYR A 323 -6.23 0.77 3.44
N ALA A 324 -5.31 1.74 3.26
CA ALA A 324 -4.29 2.09 4.23
C ALA A 324 -4.24 3.61 4.41
N ASN A 325 -4.40 4.07 5.66
CA ASN A 325 -4.27 5.50 5.94
C ASN A 325 -2.81 5.96 5.78
N TRP A 326 -2.62 7.16 5.32
CA TRP A 326 -1.36 7.87 5.37
C TRP A 326 -1.38 8.80 6.58
N ASN A 327 -0.59 8.54 7.68
CA ASN A 327 0.29 7.41 7.88
C ASN A 327 0.26 6.92 9.34
N TYR A 328 1.04 5.90 9.70
CA TYR A 328 1.12 5.36 11.05
C TYR A 328 1.77 6.33 12.04
N LYS A 329 3.05 6.67 11.82
CA LYS A 329 3.86 7.42 12.80
C LYS A 329 4.70 8.50 12.14
N ALA A 330 4.84 9.66 12.83
CA ALA A 330 5.59 10.83 12.38
C ALA A 330 4.99 11.59 11.18
N GLY A 331 5.65 12.66 10.77
CA GLY A 331 5.14 13.57 9.74
C GLY A 331 3.92 14.33 10.22
N SER A 332 3.15 14.82 9.25
CA SER A 332 1.98 15.66 9.53
C SER A 332 0.65 14.89 9.53
N PHE A 333 0.68 13.57 9.31
CA PHE A 333 -0.51 12.70 9.18
C PHE A 333 -0.49 11.52 10.17
N GLY A 334 0.52 11.44 11.05
CA GLY A 334 0.68 10.30 11.94
C GLY A 334 -0.51 10.11 12.89
N ILE A 335 -0.98 8.87 13.03
CA ILE A 335 -2.05 8.50 13.99
C ILE A 335 -1.50 8.06 15.34
N VAL A 336 -0.16 7.94 15.44
CA VAL A 336 0.58 7.57 16.65
C VAL A 336 1.74 8.53 16.81
N ASP A 337 1.98 9.02 18.03
CA ASP A 337 3.14 9.86 18.33
C ASP A 337 4.45 9.05 18.47
N ALA A 338 5.56 9.74 18.70
CA ALA A 338 6.87 9.10 18.84
C ALA A 338 6.99 8.17 20.06
N SER A 339 6.10 8.31 21.04
CA SER A 339 6.04 7.48 22.26
C SER A 339 5.02 6.35 22.15
N LEU A 340 4.48 6.11 20.95
CA LEU A 340 3.42 5.13 20.65
C LEU A 340 2.08 5.45 21.36
N ASN A 341 1.82 6.72 21.69
CA ASN A 341 0.50 7.12 22.13
C ASN A 341 -0.39 7.33 20.90
N PRO A 342 -1.49 6.60 20.75
CA PRO A 342 -2.39 6.74 19.63
C PRO A 342 -3.28 7.99 19.74
N ASP A 343 -3.64 8.58 18.62
CA ASP A 343 -4.86 9.36 18.50
C ASP A 343 -6.03 8.36 18.50
N VAL A 344 -6.61 8.12 19.70
CA VAL A 344 -7.60 7.06 19.91
C VAL A 344 -8.81 7.25 19.01
N ALA A 345 -9.31 8.49 18.86
CA ALA A 345 -10.46 8.76 18.00
C ALA A 345 -10.19 8.43 16.53
N MET A 346 -8.96 8.70 16.07
CA MET A 346 -8.52 8.35 14.71
C MET A 346 -8.41 6.84 14.52
N VAL A 347 -7.78 6.15 15.49
CA VAL A 347 -7.61 4.69 15.43
C VAL A 347 -8.98 4.01 15.41
N ASP A 348 -9.88 4.36 16.32
CA ASP A 348 -11.25 3.80 16.40
C ASP A 348 -12.04 4.04 15.11
N THR A 349 -11.86 5.21 14.48
CA THR A 349 -12.50 5.52 13.20
C THR A 349 -11.94 4.66 12.05
N LEU A 350 -10.63 4.40 12.04
CA LEU A 350 -9.96 3.62 11.01
C LEU A 350 -10.15 2.11 11.17
N THR A 351 -10.44 1.64 12.38
CA THR A 351 -10.59 0.21 12.70
C THR A 351 -11.93 -0.07 13.40
N PRO A 352 -13.08 0.27 12.77
CA PRO A 352 -14.39 0.02 13.38
C PRO A 352 -14.60 -1.48 13.63
N GLU A 353 -15.36 -1.82 14.73
CA GLU A 353 -15.71 -3.19 15.13
C GLU A 353 -16.48 -3.99 14.06
#